data_0b1aa7e385844a40b96d121b0601db35
#
_entry.id   0b1aa7e385844a40b96d121b0601db35
#
_cell.length_a   1.000
_cell.length_b   1.000
_cell.length_c   1.000
_cell.angle_alpha   90.00
_cell.angle_beta   90.00
_cell.angle_gamma   90.00
#
_symmetry.space_group_name_H-M   'P 1'
#
loop_
_entity.id
_entity.type
_entity.pdbx_description
1 polymer ?
#
loop_
_entity_poly.entity_id
_entity_poly.type
_entity_poly.pdbx_seq_one_letter_code
_entity_poly.pdbx_strand_id
1 'polypeptide(L)'
;MEGELKMKTKITVEKDFTLGNVDNNLYSSFIEHLGRAVYTGIYEPEHPAADKDGFRQDVIDMVKDLNVSLVRYPGGNFLSGYDWRDGIGPKDKRKVRLDRAWHTIEPNEIGIDEFYDWSVKAGTQIMGAVNMGTGTPQDAGDLVEYCNHSGGTYWSDLRISNGHKDPYAIKTWCVGNEMDGPWQIGHLDADEYGKKALEAAKIMKWTDDSIKLVVCGSASTSMPTYPSWDRIILEHTYDYADYISIHRYYENFGNDDDFLASFKDMDDFIRTSIATCDYVKAVKRSKKTMYLSFDEWNVWYQSRQEPHPWQKAPRILEDHYSLLDALVVGGLAITLVNHADRVKIACLAQLVNVIAPIFTEPGKGAYKQAIYYPFRDVSLYGRGTVLTPVVRSPLKVTDKYGEVPAVIFATVYNEEKGELTVFALNTSKTEVSETEINLGSFEKSQMFYRSELTGSDLNAKNSLDAPDAVKPQEVPVTAGSNNIYKVALKPVSWNVLRFKV
;
A
#
# COMPACT_ATOMS: atom_id res chain seq x y z
N MET A 1 -2.09 -34.52 -27.88
CA MET A 1 -1.49 -33.86 -26.69
C MET A 1 -0.40 -32.94 -27.23
N GLU A 2 -0.73 -31.69 -27.41
CA GLU A 2 0.29 -30.67 -27.65
C GLU A 2 1.16 -30.61 -26.39
N GLY A 3 2.46 -30.80 -26.55
CA GLY A 3 3.40 -30.72 -25.42
C GLY A 3 3.37 -29.34 -24.83
N GLU A 4 3.21 -29.21 -23.50
CA GLU A 4 3.33 -27.93 -22.78
C GLU A 4 4.63 -27.25 -23.17
N LEU A 5 4.54 -26.03 -23.65
CA LEU A 5 5.71 -25.18 -23.90
C LEU A 5 6.43 -24.90 -22.57
N LYS A 6 7.75 -25.08 -22.54
CA LYS A 6 8.55 -25.00 -21.32
C LYS A 6 9.71 -24.05 -21.49
N MET A 7 9.87 -23.18 -20.53
CA MET A 7 11.06 -22.34 -20.36
C MET A 7 11.84 -22.75 -19.10
N LYS A 8 13.14 -22.47 -19.08
CA LYS A 8 14.02 -22.80 -17.94
C LYS A 8 14.38 -21.53 -17.19
N THR A 9 14.15 -21.55 -15.89
CA THR A 9 14.53 -20.47 -14.98
C THR A 9 15.43 -21.02 -13.87
N LYS A 10 16.41 -20.22 -13.44
CA LYS A 10 17.27 -20.57 -12.31
C LYS A 10 17.37 -19.39 -11.37
N ILE A 11 17.24 -19.67 -10.08
CA ILE A 11 17.46 -18.71 -8.99
C ILE A 11 18.47 -19.31 -8.00
N THR A 12 19.48 -18.54 -7.66
CA THR A 12 20.44 -18.88 -6.60
C THR A 12 20.33 -17.85 -5.51
N VAL A 13 20.03 -18.31 -4.29
CA VAL A 13 19.85 -17.47 -3.10
C VAL A 13 21.05 -17.70 -2.19
N GLU A 14 21.80 -16.62 -1.93
CA GLU A 14 22.93 -16.60 -1.04
C GLU A 14 22.56 -15.89 0.26
N LYS A 15 22.83 -16.53 1.41
CA LYS A 15 22.45 -16.00 2.74
C LYS A 15 23.09 -14.64 3.01
N ASP A 16 24.31 -14.44 2.53
CA ASP A 16 25.09 -13.22 2.79
C ASP A 16 24.79 -12.07 1.82
N PHE A 17 24.01 -12.32 0.76
CA PHE A 17 23.64 -11.27 -0.20
C PHE A 17 22.38 -10.53 0.27
N THR A 18 22.53 -9.81 1.38
CA THR A 18 21.44 -9.08 2.01
C THR A 18 21.24 -7.72 1.34
N LEU A 19 19.97 -7.38 1.05
CA LEU A 19 19.57 -6.04 0.61
C LEU A 19 19.26 -5.13 1.81
N GLY A 20 18.51 -5.63 2.77
CA GLY A 20 18.08 -4.90 3.96
C GLY A 20 16.85 -5.54 4.61
N ASN A 21 16.49 -5.05 5.77
CA ASN A 21 15.30 -5.52 6.47
C ASN A 21 14.03 -4.88 5.91
N VAL A 22 13.01 -5.70 5.74
CA VAL A 22 11.65 -5.25 5.46
C VAL A 22 11.13 -4.46 6.67
N ASP A 23 10.71 -3.22 6.43
CA ASP A 23 9.96 -2.46 7.44
C ASP A 23 8.54 -3.03 7.56
N ASN A 24 8.01 -3.09 8.77
CA ASN A 24 6.63 -3.57 8.96
C ASN A 24 5.62 -2.78 8.14
N ASN A 25 5.86 -1.49 7.95
CA ASN A 25 4.97 -0.59 7.21
C ASN A 25 5.07 -0.73 5.68
N LEU A 26 5.91 -1.63 5.16
CA LEU A 26 5.86 -2.02 3.75
C LEU A 26 4.52 -2.70 3.38
N TYR A 27 3.79 -3.23 4.36
CA TYR A 27 2.50 -3.90 4.17
C TYR A 27 1.38 -3.11 4.83
N SER A 28 1.18 -1.90 4.34
CA SER A 28 0.21 -0.94 4.82
C SER A 28 -0.95 -0.77 3.84
N SER A 29 -1.98 -0.05 4.25
CA SER A 29 -3.09 0.28 3.38
C SER A 29 -3.60 1.70 3.63
N PHE A 30 -4.73 2.04 3.03
CA PHE A 30 -5.24 3.39 2.99
C PHE A 30 -6.77 3.37 3.11
N ILE A 31 -7.32 4.28 3.89
CA ILE A 31 -8.75 4.57 3.97
C ILE A 31 -8.94 6.08 3.83
N GLU A 32 -9.77 6.46 2.88
CA GLU A 32 -10.20 7.83 2.63
C GLU A 32 -11.70 7.95 2.86
N HIS A 33 -12.18 9.13 3.24
CA HIS A 33 -13.60 9.49 3.17
C HIS A 33 -14.03 9.64 1.71
N LEU A 34 -14.10 8.50 1.03
CA LEU A 34 -14.38 8.36 -0.39
C LEU A 34 -15.35 7.21 -0.60
N GLY A 35 -16.45 7.48 -1.31
CA GLY A 35 -17.44 6.46 -1.61
C GLY A 35 -17.88 5.71 -0.35
N ARG A 36 -17.80 4.38 -0.40
CA ARG A 36 -18.18 3.50 0.70
C ARG A 36 -16.98 2.92 1.49
N ALA A 37 -15.82 3.55 1.45
CA ALA A 37 -14.67 3.06 2.22
C ALA A 37 -14.95 3.15 3.74
N VAL A 38 -15.50 4.27 4.20
CA VAL A 38 -15.87 4.49 5.60
C VAL A 38 -17.29 4.02 5.87
N TYR A 39 -18.29 4.71 5.32
CA TYR A 39 -19.72 4.41 5.56
C TYR A 39 -20.16 3.23 4.70
N THR A 40 -20.77 2.23 5.35
CA THR A 40 -21.09 0.89 4.83
C THR A 40 -19.85 0.06 4.42
N GLY A 41 -18.66 0.58 4.68
CA GLY A 41 -17.38 -0.13 4.58
C GLY A 41 -16.90 -0.59 5.95
N ILE A 42 -16.11 0.24 6.65
CA ILE A 42 -15.65 -0.07 8.02
C ILE A 42 -16.72 0.22 9.08
N TYR A 43 -17.64 1.12 8.81
CA TYR A 43 -18.67 1.62 9.73
C TYR A 43 -20.07 1.49 9.13
N GLU A 44 -20.91 0.68 9.78
CA GLU A 44 -22.32 0.45 9.40
C GLU A 44 -23.09 0.04 10.66
N PRO A 45 -23.55 0.99 11.51
CA PRO A 45 -24.08 0.70 12.85
C PRO A 45 -25.31 -0.20 12.87
N GLU A 46 -26.13 -0.19 11.81
CA GLU A 46 -27.31 -1.05 11.70
C GLU A 46 -27.00 -2.45 11.13
N HIS A 47 -25.71 -2.74 10.80
CA HIS A 47 -25.32 -4.04 10.25
C HIS A 47 -25.34 -5.14 11.31
N PRO A 48 -25.81 -6.38 11.00
CA PRO A 48 -25.83 -7.48 11.97
C PRO A 48 -24.46 -7.84 12.57
N ALA A 49 -23.37 -7.60 11.83
CA ALA A 49 -21.99 -7.80 12.29
C ALA A 49 -21.37 -6.53 12.89
N ALA A 50 -22.12 -5.45 13.08
CA ALA A 50 -21.61 -4.26 13.74
C ALA A 50 -21.39 -4.52 15.24
N ASP A 51 -20.28 -4.02 15.76
CA ASP A 51 -20.09 -3.97 17.19
C ASP A 51 -20.88 -2.82 17.85
N LYS A 52 -20.74 -2.67 19.15
CA LYS A 52 -21.45 -1.61 19.92
C LYS A 52 -21.12 -0.18 19.46
N ASP A 53 -19.98 0.02 18.80
CA ASP A 53 -19.50 1.32 18.31
C ASP A 53 -19.82 1.51 16.82
N GLY A 54 -20.48 0.55 16.19
CA GLY A 54 -20.96 0.59 14.79
C GLY A 54 -19.94 0.09 13.77
N PHE A 55 -18.82 -0.49 14.19
CA PHE A 55 -17.79 -1.02 13.28
C PHE A 55 -18.10 -2.45 12.86
N ARG A 56 -17.93 -2.74 11.57
CA ARG A 56 -18.16 -4.06 10.98
C ARG A 56 -17.09 -5.05 11.40
N GLN A 57 -17.44 -6.02 12.24
CA GLN A 57 -16.53 -7.03 12.75
C GLN A 57 -16.03 -7.97 11.64
N ASP A 58 -16.86 -8.30 10.66
CA ASP A 58 -16.48 -9.12 9.50
C ASP A 58 -15.37 -8.46 8.68
N VAL A 59 -15.39 -7.14 8.55
CA VAL A 59 -14.32 -6.36 7.90
C VAL A 59 -13.06 -6.33 8.77
N ILE A 60 -13.20 -6.07 10.08
CA ILE A 60 -12.07 -6.07 11.02
C ILE A 60 -11.33 -7.42 10.98
N ASP A 61 -12.04 -8.54 10.93
CA ASP A 61 -11.43 -9.87 10.88
C ASP A 61 -10.65 -10.09 9.57
N MET A 62 -11.17 -9.58 8.44
CA MET A 62 -10.44 -9.62 7.16
C MET A 62 -9.20 -8.72 7.17
N VAL A 63 -9.25 -7.55 7.81
CA VAL A 63 -8.09 -6.66 7.96
C VAL A 63 -7.00 -7.31 8.82
N LYS A 64 -7.38 -8.00 9.90
CA LYS A 64 -6.44 -8.79 10.72
C LYS A 64 -5.81 -9.94 9.94
N ASP A 65 -6.59 -10.67 9.14
CA ASP A 65 -6.06 -11.75 8.27
C ASP A 65 -5.12 -11.21 7.17
N LEU A 66 -5.39 -10.01 6.64
CA LEU A 66 -4.47 -9.29 5.74
C LEU A 66 -3.17 -8.87 6.43
N ASN A 67 -3.15 -8.82 7.76
CA ASN A 67 -2.01 -8.42 8.58
C ASN A 67 -1.46 -7.03 8.21
N VAL A 68 -2.37 -6.08 7.95
CA VAL A 68 -2.04 -4.68 7.66
C VAL A 68 -1.44 -4.03 8.90
N SER A 69 -0.24 -3.45 8.77
CA SER A 69 0.48 -2.87 9.90
C SER A 69 0.05 -1.44 10.21
N LEU A 70 -0.30 -0.67 9.17
CA LEU A 70 -0.56 0.76 9.26
C LEU A 70 -1.62 1.13 8.22
N VAL A 71 -2.54 2.04 8.59
CA VAL A 71 -3.55 2.58 7.67
C VAL A 71 -3.43 4.09 7.59
N ARG A 72 -3.25 4.61 6.38
CA ARG A 72 -3.23 6.04 6.08
C ARG A 72 -4.65 6.60 6.14
N TYR A 73 -4.86 7.75 6.81
CA TYR A 73 -6.17 8.36 7.07
C TYR A 73 -6.03 9.89 7.27
N PRO A 74 -6.98 10.75 6.94
CA PRO A 74 -8.35 10.48 6.48
C PRO A 74 -8.51 10.49 4.96
N GLY A 75 -7.46 10.64 4.21
CA GLY A 75 -7.59 10.72 2.76
C GLY A 75 -6.31 11.10 2.06
N GLY A 76 -6.49 11.03 0.84
CA GLY A 76 -6.17 11.47 -0.48
C GLY A 76 -6.74 12.85 -0.79
N ASN A 77 -7.52 12.95 -1.88
CA ASN A 77 -8.07 14.23 -2.34
C ASN A 77 -9.01 14.88 -1.32
N PHE A 78 -9.76 14.06 -0.57
CA PHE A 78 -10.63 14.53 0.52
C PHE A 78 -9.89 15.42 1.51
N LEU A 79 -8.64 15.04 1.88
CA LEU A 79 -7.84 15.72 2.89
C LEU A 79 -7.71 17.22 2.63
N SER A 80 -7.47 17.61 1.38
CA SER A 80 -7.14 19.00 1.03
C SER A 80 -8.28 20.00 1.17
N GLY A 81 -9.52 19.49 1.32
CA GLY A 81 -10.70 20.29 1.62
C GLY A 81 -11.28 20.09 3.01
N TYR A 82 -10.66 19.24 3.84
CA TYR A 82 -11.20 18.77 5.11
C TYR A 82 -10.67 19.56 6.32
N ASP A 83 -11.57 19.95 7.21
CA ASP A 83 -11.25 20.46 8.54
C ASP A 83 -11.47 19.35 9.58
N TRP A 84 -10.40 18.80 10.13
CA TRP A 84 -10.44 17.69 11.08
C TRP A 84 -11.28 17.99 12.35
N ARG A 85 -11.46 19.28 12.69
CA ARG A 85 -12.26 19.73 13.83
C ARG A 85 -13.75 19.48 13.64
N ASP A 86 -14.22 19.34 12.40
CA ASP A 86 -15.62 18.96 12.12
C ASP A 86 -15.91 17.49 12.48
N GLY A 87 -14.86 16.65 12.57
CA GLY A 87 -14.96 15.20 12.87
C GLY A 87 -14.71 14.81 14.33
N ILE A 88 -14.64 15.76 15.28
CA ILE A 88 -14.41 15.48 16.70
C ILE A 88 -15.58 15.98 17.58
N GLY A 89 -15.61 15.52 18.84
CA GLY A 89 -16.68 15.86 19.79
C GLY A 89 -18.01 15.12 19.54
N PRO A 90 -19.11 15.55 20.18
CA PRO A 90 -20.40 14.88 20.08
C PRO A 90 -20.93 14.80 18.65
N LYS A 91 -21.28 13.59 18.18
CA LYS A 91 -21.68 13.34 16.79
C LYS A 91 -22.90 14.16 16.37
N ASP A 92 -23.87 14.38 17.27
CA ASP A 92 -25.07 15.17 17.04
C ASP A 92 -24.84 16.68 16.82
N LYS A 93 -23.62 17.15 17.11
CA LYS A 93 -23.20 18.55 16.94
C LYS A 93 -22.24 18.74 15.78
N ARG A 94 -21.79 17.65 15.14
CA ARG A 94 -20.87 17.72 14.00
C ARG A 94 -21.56 18.28 12.77
N LYS A 95 -20.81 19.01 11.96
CA LYS A 95 -21.34 19.65 10.77
C LYS A 95 -21.38 18.66 9.61
N VAL A 96 -22.50 18.56 8.92
CA VAL A 96 -22.57 17.92 7.62
C VAL A 96 -21.97 18.86 6.59
N ARG A 97 -21.00 18.36 5.80
CA ARG A 97 -20.27 19.14 4.81
C ARG A 97 -20.42 18.59 3.40
N LEU A 98 -20.25 19.46 2.41
CA LEU A 98 -19.97 19.03 1.05
C LEU A 98 -18.49 18.67 0.95
N ASP A 99 -18.20 17.44 0.62
CA ASP A 99 -16.88 17.07 0.13
C ASP A 99 -16.79 17.45 -1.36
N ARG A 100 -15.95 18.44 -1.65
CA ARG A 100 -15.79 18.98 -2.99
C ARG A 100 -14.81 18.18 -3.85
N ALA A 101 -13.97 17.34 -3.22
CA ALA A 101 -13.02 16.50 -3.94
C ALA A 101 -13.75 15.37 -4.67
N TRP A 102 -14.69 14.72 -3.99
CA TRP A 102 -15.42 13.57 -4.53
C TRP A 102 -16.89 13.85 -4.84
N HIS A 103 -17.33 15.11 -4.70
CA HIS A 103 -18.71 15.53 -4.91
C HIS A 103 -19.71 14.72 -4.07
N THR A 104 -19.38 14.50 -2.78
CA THR A 104 -20.19 13.72 -1.84
C THR A 104 -20.66 14.58 -0.66
N ILE A 105 -21.53 14.00 0.17
CA ILE A 105 -21.94 14.58 1.44
C ILE A 105 -21.20 13.85 2.56
N GLU A 106 -20.41 14.59 3.34
CA GLU A 106 -19.70 14.08 4.50
C GLU A 106 -20.48 14.41 5.79
N PRO A 107 -21.05 13.41 6.48
CA PRO A 107 -21.80 13.64 7.71
C PRO A 107 -20.89 13.81 8.94
N ASN A 108 -19.59 13.54 8.85
CA ASN A 108 -18.63 13.56 9.95
C ASN A 108 -19.00 12.64 11.14
N GLU A 109 -19.70 11.53 10.87
CA GLU A 109 -20.02 10.53 11.91
C GLU A 109 -18.76 9.78 12.39
N ILE A 110 -17.76 9.71 11.53
CA ILE A 110 -16.43 9.15 11.80
C ILE A 110 -15.39 10.26 11.63
N GLY A 111 -14.56 10.45 12.63
CA GLY A 111 -13.41 11.34 12.59
C GLY A 111 -12.19 10.64 13.17
N ILE A 112 -11.17 11.41 13.58
CA ILE A 112 -9.92 10.82 14.07
C ILE A 112 -10.12 10.00 15.35
N ASP A 113 -11.07 10.38 16.21
CA ASP A 113 -11.35 9.68 17.47
C ASP A 113 -11.90 8.27 17.18
N GLU A 114 -12.95 8.17 16.37
CA GLU A 114 -13.53 6.88 16.01
C GLU A 114 -12.60 6.05 15.13
N PHE A 115 -11.80 6.68 14.27
CA PHE A 115 -10.83 5.96 13.46
C PHE A 115 -9.71 5.37 14.31
N TYR A 116 -9.29 6.07 15.36
CA TYR A 116 -8.36 5.52 16.35
C TYR A 116 -8.96 4.28 17.03
N ASP A 117 -10.20 4.35 17.50
CA ASP A 117 -10.87 3.21 18.13
C ASP A 117 -10.98 2.01 17.17
N TRP A 118 -11.32 2.27 15.90
CA TRP A 118 -11.33 1.23 14.87
C TRP A 118 -9.93 0.64 14.65
N SER A 119 -8.90 1.46 14.57
CA SER A 119 -7.53 1.00 14.32
C SER A 119 -7.03 0.07 15.43
N VAL A 120 -7.34 0.38 16.68
CA VAL A 120 -7.04 -0.48 17.84
C VAL A 120 -7.74 -1.84 17.70
N LYS A 121 -9.02 -1.84 17.32
CA LYS A 121 -9.80 -3.08 17.10
C LYS A 121 -9.27 -3.90 15.93
N ALA A 122 -8.87 -3.23 14.83
CA ALA A 122 -8.30 -3.85 13.65
C ALA A 122 -6.85 -4.32 13.86
N GLY A 123 -6.17 -3.86 14.92
CA GLY A 123 -4.78 -4.19 15.20
C GLY A 123 -3.80 -3.47 14.28
N THR A 124 -4.15 -2.27 13.78
CA THR A 124 -3.32 -1.46 12.89
C THR A 124 -2.83 -0.20 13.59
N GLN A 125 -1.75 0.39 13.08
CA GLN A 125 -1.34 1.74 13.41
C GLN A 125 -2.02 2.75 12.46
N ILE A 126 -1.96 4.04 12.80
CA ILE A 126 -2.45 5.12 11.95
C ILE A 126 -1.27 5.86 11.34
N MET A 127 -1.32 6.12 10.03
CA MET A 127 -0.56 7.14 9.36
C MET A 127 -1.48 8.35 9.15
N GLY A 128 -1.33 9.36 10.01
CA GLY A 128 -2.15 10.56 9.93
C GLY A 128 -1.76 11.41 8.72
N ALA A 129 -2.71 12.16 8.18
CA ALA A 129 -2.43 13.12 7.12
C ALA A 129 -2.99 14.49 7.48
N VAL A 130 -2.24 15.57 7.19
CA VAL A 130 -2.62 16.95 7.47
C VAL A 130 -2.95 17.71 6.20
N ASN A 131 -3.99 18.56 6.27
CA ASN A 131 -4.46 19.34 5.13
C ASN A 131 -3.47 20.46 4.75
N MET A 132 -2.78 20.29 3.62
CA MET A 132 -1.90 21.33 3.04
C MET A 132 -2.55 22.04 1.84
N GLY A 133 -3.78 21.73 1.48
CA GLY A 133 -4.57 22.46 0.50
C GLY A 133 -5.16 23.74 1.11
N THR A 134 -6.32 23.62 1.74
CA THR A 134 -7.02 24.74 2.41
C THR A 134 -6.55 25.01 3.84
N GLY A 135 -5.86 24.06 4.48
CA GLY A 135 -5.32 24.20 5.83
C GLY A 135 -4.01 24.96 5.90
N THR A 136 -3.58 25.24 7.11
CA THR A 136 -2.36 26.00 7.44
C THR A 136 -1.33 25.11 8.14
N PRO A 137 -0.04 25.52 8.20
CA PRO A 137 0.95 24.88 9.06
C PRO A 137 0.53 24.80 10.53
N GLN A 138 -0.21 25.80 11.05
CA GLN A 138 -0.72 25.79 12.43
C GLN A 138 -1.77 24.68 12.63
N ASP A 139 -2.71 24.51 11.68
CA ASP A 139 -3.72 23.44 11.77
C ASP A 139 -3.09 22.05 11.81
N ALA A 140 -1.95 21.87 11.14
CA ALA A 140 -1.19 20.62 11.18
C ALA A 140 -0.58 20.35 12.56
N GLY A 141 0.00 21.39 13.19
CA GLY A 141 0.52 21.30 14.56
C GLY A 141 -0.59 21.05 15.59
N ASP A 142 -1.72 21.72 15.45
CA ASP A 142 -2.89 21.56 16.31
C ASP A 142 -3.43 20.12 16.29
N LEU A 143 -3.46 19.47 15.12
CA LEU A 143 -3.87 18.08 15.00
C LEU A 143 -2.85 17.13 15.66
N VAL A 144 -1.54 17.37 15.50
CA VAL A 144 -0.51 16.58 16.19
C VAL A 144 -0.61 16.76 17.70
N GLU A 145 -0.85 17.99 18.19
CA GLU A 145 -1.08 18.26 19.62
C GLU A 145 -2.31 17.51 20.14
N TYR A 146 -3.43 17.58 19.40
CA TYR A 146 -4.65 16.85 19.73
C TYR A 146 -4.38 15.36 19.89
N CYS A 147 -3.70 14.76 18.92
CA CYS A 147 -3.47 13.30 18.89
C CYS A 147 -2.39 12.83 19.88
N ASN A 148 -1.31 13.60 20.06
CA ASN A 148 -0.09 13.09 20.68
C ASN A 148 0.29 13.75 22.00
N HIS A 149 -0.23 14.94 22.32
CA HIS A 149 0.13 15.59 23.59
C HIS A 149 -0.64 15.02 24.77
N SER A 150 0.02 14.87 25.92
CA SER A 150 -0.53 14.14 27.07
C SER A 150 -1.70 14.86 27.77
N GLY A 151 -1.69 16.20 27.81
CA GLY A 151 -2.70 17.02 28.49
C GLY A 151 -2.13 18.37 28.95
N GLY A 152 -3.01 19.25 29.45
CA GLY A 152 -2.63 20.55 29.96
C GLY A 152 -2.59 21.66 28.91
N THR A 153 -3.03 21.38 27.70
CA THR A 153 -3.15 22.34 26.60
C THR A 153 -4.54 22.24 25.96
N TYR A 154 -4.95 23.26 25.21
CA TYR A 154 -6.31 23.32 24.66
C TYR A 154 -6.70 22.08 23.86
N TRP A 155 -5.86 21.67 22.91
CA TRP A 155 -6.19 20.54 22.02
C TRP A 155 -6.09 19.20 22.73
N SER A 156 -5.08 18.99 23.57
CA SER A 156 -4.94 17.75 24.32
C SER A 156 -6.07 17.59 25.36
N ASP A 157 -6.48 18.67 26.04
CA ASP A 157 -7.58 18.65 27.00
C ASP A 157 -8.93 18.44 26.30
N LEU A 158 -9.09 18.95 25.07
CA LEU A 158 -10.26 18.69 24.25
C LEU A 158 -10.37 17.20 23.89
N ARG A 159 -9.26 16.53 23.48
CA ARG A 159 -9.26 15.07 23.26
C ARG A 159 -9.70 14.32 24.52
N ILE A 160 -9.16 14.72 25.69
CA ILE A 160 -9.50 14.12 26.97
C ILE A 160 -11.00 14.30 27.27
N SER A 161 -11.55 15.48 27.03
CA SER A 161 -12.97 15.76 27.23
C SER A 161 -13.88 15.00 26.26
N ASN A 162 -13.37 14.65 25.08
CA ASN A 162 -14.04 13.81 24.07
C ASN A 162 -13.98 12.30 24.43
N GLY A 163 -13.36 11.93 25.52
CA GLY A 163 -13.35 10.55 26.05
C GLY A 163 -12.04 9.80 25.89
N HIS A 164 -11.02 10.37 25.26
CA HIS A 164 -9.74 9.74 25.02
C HIS A 164 -8.65 10.33 25.93
N LYS A 165 -8.50 9.73 27.12
CA LYS A 165 -7.56 10.21 28.14
C LYS A 165 -6.11 10.15 27.65
N ASP A 166 -5.70 9.02 27.10
CA ASP A 166 -4.33 8.79 26.66
C ASP A 166 -4.11 9.29 25.23
N PRO A 167 -2.89 9.77 24.90
CA PRO A 167 -2.55 10.13 23.52
C PRO A 167 -2.70 8.96 22.55
N TYR A 168 -3.10 9.24 21.31
CA TYR A 168 -3.15 8.24 20.23
C TYR A 168 -1.76 7.80 19.80
N ALA A 169 -0.75 8.62 20.07
CA ALA A 169 0.65 8.35 19.78
C ALA A 169 0.91 8.01 18.30
N ILE A 170 0.25 8.72 17.39
CA ILE A 170 0.42 8.56 15.94
C ILE A 170 1.83 8.99 15.56
N LYS A 171 2.62 8.06 15.02
CA LYS A 171 4.05 8.26 14.78
C LYS A 171 4.41 8.65 13.35
N THR A 172 3.54 8.43 12.39
CA THR A 172 3.80 8.74 10.97
C THR A 172 2.74 9.68 10.44
N TRP A 173 3.18 10.75 9.75
CA TRP A 173 2.30 11.81 9.28
C TRP A 173 2.64 12.25 7.85
N CYS A 174 1.63 12.27 6.97
CA CYS A 174 1.72 12.87 5.64
C CYS A 174 1.49 14.38 5.73
N VAL A 175 2.38 15.14 5.13
CA VAL A 175 2.29 16.61 5.03
C VAL A 175 1.57 16.98 3.72
N GLY A 176 0.27 16.70 3.66
CA GLY A 176 -0.57 16.90 2.48
C GLY A 176 -0.79 15.62 1.67
N ASN A 177 -1.40 15.78 0.49
CA ASN A 177 -1.65 14.75 -0.52
C ASN A 177 -1.52 15.32 -1.92
N GLU A 178 -0.75 14.68 -2.80
CA GLU A 178 -0.66 14.96 -4.26
C GLU A 178 -0.61 16.46 -4.60
N MET A 179 0.14 17.24 -3.86
CA MET A 179 0.14 18.71 -4.01
C MET A 179 0.70 19.20 -5.35
N ASP A 180 1.29 18.31 -6.16
CA ASP A 180 1.69 18.53 -7.55
C ASP A 180 0.53 18.37 -8.56
N GLY A 181 -0.59 17.76 -8.13
CA GLY A 181 -1.72 17.43 -8.99
C GLY A 181 -2.69 18.60 -9.19
N PRO A 182 -3.00 19.01 -10.44
CA PRO A 182 -3.96 20.09 -10.71
C PRO A 182 -5.40 19.76 -10.29
N TRP A 183 -5.70 18.48 -10.01
CA TRP A 183 -6.98 18.02 -9.46
C TRP A 183 -7.09 18.25 -7.95
N GLN A 184 -5.97 18.49 -7.26
CA GLN A 184 -5.93 18.63 -5.82
C GLN A 184 -6.40 20.03 -5.39
N ILE A 185 -7.34 20.12 -4.44
CA ILE A 185 -7.77 21.40 -3.88
C ILE A 185 -6.57 22.10 -3.23
N GLY A 186 -6.30 23.34 -3.67
CA GLY A 186 -5.20 24.13 -3.15
C GLY A 186 -3.82 23.63 -3.58
N HIS A 187 -3.72 22.92 -4.73
CA HIS A 187 -2.43 22.54 -5.29
C HIS A 187 -1.53 23.78 -5.48
N LEU A 188 -0.23 23.59 -5.37
CA LEU A 188 0.77 24.64 -5.41
C LEU A 188 1.85 24.28 -6.41
N ASP A 189 2.69 25.23 -6.79
CA ASP A 189 3.94 24.89 -7.44
C ASP A 189 4.93 24.27 -6.43
N ALA A 190 6.01 23.67 -6.93
CA ALA A 190 6.95 22.92 -6.11
C ALA A 190 7.64 23.79 -5.03
N ASP A 191 7.97 25.03 -5.36
CA ASP A 191 8.63 25.96 -4.44
C ASP A 191 7.66 26.45 -3.34
N GLU A 192 6.42 26.78 -3.72
CA GLU A 192 5.36 27.20 -2.81
C GLU A 192 4.99 26.09 -1.83
N TYR A 193 4.75 24.87 -2.36
CA TYR A 193 4.47 23.72 -1.49
C TYR A 193 5.67 23.39 -0.60
N GLY A 194 6.89 23.40 -1.13
CA GLY A 194 8.11 23.13 -0.37
C GLY A 194 8.28 24.06 0.84
N LYS A 195 8.02 25.37 0.66
CA LYS A 195 8.02 26.35 1.73
C LYS A 195 6.92 26.10 2.77
N LYS A 196 5.68 25.87 2.31
CA LYS A 196 4.53 25.58 3.19
C LYS A 196 4.76 24.28 3.99
N ALA A 197 5.22 23.22 3.35
CA ALA A 197 5.53 21.93 3.96
C ALA A 197 6.67 22.04 4.99
N LEU A 198 7.70 22.85 4.73
CA LEU A 198 8.77 23.11 5.68
C LEU A 198 8.24 23.73 6.97
N GLU A 199 7.38 24.75 6.89
CA GLU A 199 6.83 25.39 8.09
C GLU A 199 5.89 24.45 8.85
N ALA A 200 5.06 23.65 8.14
CA ALA A 200 4.26 22.61 8.77
C ALA A 200 5.14 21.56 9.47
N ALA A 201 6.19 21.09 8.80
CA ALA A 201 7.12 20.11 9.37
C ALA A 201 7.83 20.61 10.64
N LYS A 202 8.22 21.89 10.69
CA LYS A 202 8.78 22.50 11.89
C LYS A 202 7.79 22.48 13.05
N ILE A 203 6.57 22.99 12.84
CA ILE A 203 5.55 23.06 13.89
C ILE A 203 5.21 21.65 14.38
N MET A 204 4.99 20.70 13.48
CA MET A 204 4.66 19.31 13.83
C MET A 204 5.78 18.66 14.65
N LYS A 205 7.05 18.79 14.21
CA LYS A 205 8.21 18.21 14.92
C LYS A 205 8.48 18.91 16.25
N TRP A 206 8.18 20.20 16.38
CA TRP A 206 8.34 20.91 17.65
C TRP A 206 7.19 20.59 18.62
N THR A 207 6.05 20.12 18.11
CA THR A 207 4.95 19.61 18.94
C THR A 207 5.25 18.19 19.44
N ASP A 208 5.78 17.30 18.58
CA ASP A 208 6.24 15.95 18.93
C ASP A 208 7.45 15.58 18.06
N ASP A 209 8.66 15.61 18.62
CA ASP A 209 9.90 15.34 17.90
C ASP A 209 10.06 13.85 17.51
N SER A 210 9.29 12.97 18.13
CA SER A 210 9.33 11.53 17.89
C SER A 210 8.60 11.08 16.60
N ILE A 211 7.79 11.95 15.98
CA ILE A 211 7.03 11.61 14.78
C ILE A 211 7.92 11.54 13.54
N LYS A 212 7.47 10.80 12.53
CA LYS A 212 8.08 10.70 11.20
C LYS A 212 7.21 11.41 10.18
N LEU A 213 7.82 12.21 9.32
CA LEU A 213 7.11 13.03 8.35
C LEU A 213 7.33 12.54 6.93
N VAL A 214 6.25 12.47 6.19
CA VAL A 214 6.18 12.12 4.77
C VAL A 214 5.75 13.36 3.99
N VAL A 215 6.61 13.90 3.13
CA VAL A 215 6.28 15.05 2.27
C VAL A 215 5.81 14.56 0.91
N CYS A 216 4.90 15.31 0.26
CA CYS A 216 4.38 14.92 -1.05
C CYS A 216 5.49 14.98 -2.10
N GLY A 217 5.81 13.83 -2.69
CA GLY A 217 6.54 13.72 -3.93
C GLY A 217 5.59 13.67 -5.12
N SER A 218 6.06 13.15 -6.24
CA SER A 218 5.29 13.09 -7.47
C SER A 218 4.14 12.10 -7.40
N ALA A 219 2.94 12.57 -7.75
CA ALA A 219 1.71 11.76 -7.80
C ALA A 219 1.71 10.74 -8.95
N SER A 220 2.60 10.88 -9.92
CA SER A 220 2.76 9.95 -11.04
C SER A 220 4.02 10.27 -11.85
N THR A 221 4.59 9.26 -12.52
CA THR A 221 5.65 9.45 -13.52
C THR A 221 5.20 10.24 -14.75
N SER A 222 3.89 10.34 -14.97
CA SER A 222 3.31 11.11 -16.09
C SER A 222 3.13 12.60 -15.81
N MET A 223 3.40 13.05 -14.57
CA MET A 223 3.30 14.47 -14.22
C MET A 223 4.35 15.29 -14.98
N PRO A 224 3.97 16.43 -15.54
CA PRO A 224 4.92 17.31 -16.25
C PRO A 224 6.06 17.81 -15.36
N THR A 225 5.84 17.84 -14.05
CA THR A 225 6.78 18.28 -13.02
C THR A 225 7.75 17.18 -12.55
N TYR A 226 7.48 15.91 -12.88
CA TYR A 226 8.34 14.78 -12.54
C TYR A 226 9.65 14.77 -13.35
N PRO A 227 10.80 14.46 -12.74
CA PRO A 227 11.07 14.30 -11.31
C PRO A 227 11.56 15.59 -10.62
N SER A 228 11.43 16.75 -11.28
CA SER A 228 11.89 18.05 -10.76
C SER A 228 11.15 18.47 -9.50
N TRP A 229 9.88 18.11 -9.38
CA TRP A 229 9.07 18.31 -8.18
C TRP A 229 9.76 17.70 -6.95
N ASP A 230 10.10 16.41 -7.01
CA ASP A 230 10.73 15.69 -5.90
C ASP A 230 12.01 16.37 -5.42
N ARG A 231 12.86 16.80 -6.37
CA ARG A 231 14.09 17.51 -6.07
C ARG A 231 13.83 18.82 -5.31
N ILE A 232 12.93 19.67 -5.83
CA ILE A 232 12.64 20.97 -5.25
C ILE A 232 12.05 20.83 -3.84
N ILE A 233 11.07 19.92 -3.65
CA ILE A 233 10.48 19.66 -2.35
C ILE A 233 11.54 19.24 -1.32
N LEU A 234 12.43 18.31 -1.72
CA LEU A 234 13.49 17.84 -0.85
C LEU A 234 14.54 18.92 -0.57
N GLU A 235 14.83 19.81 -1.49
CA GLU A 235 15.71 20.96 -1.23
C GLU A 235 15.20 21.84 -0.09
N HIS A 236 13.87 21.97 0.07
CA HIS A 236 13.25 22.69 1.20
C HIS A 236 13.17 21.85 2.48
N THR A 237 12.74 20.59 2.38
CA THR A 237 12.23 19.82 3.52
C THR A 237 13.18 18.75 4.05
N TYR A 238 14.33 18.50 3.40
CA TYR A 238 15.21 17.36 3.67
C TYR A 238 15.58 17.18 5.14
N ASP A 239 15.78 18.29 5.86
CA ASP A 239 16.23 18.25 7.25
C ASP A 239 15.13 17.76 8.21
N TYR A 240 13.86 17.97 7.88
CA TYR A 240 12.69 17.64 8.70
C TYR A 240 11.95 16.39 8.23
N ALA A 241 11.84 16.15 6.91
CA ALA A 241 11.16 14.99 6.35
C ALA A 241 11.94 13.71 6.57
N ASP A 242 11.28 12.61 6.85
CA ASP A 242 11.86 11.27 6.96
C ASP A 242 11.64 10.47 5.68
N TYR A 243 10.54 10.75 4.97
CA TYR A 243 10.13 10.09 3.74
C TYR A 243 9.66 11.10 2.70
N ILE A 244 9.79 10.72 1.44
CA ILE A 244 9.05 11.34 0.33
C ILE A 244 7.99 10.36 -0.17
N SER A 245 6.76 10.87 -0.36
CA SER A 245 5.62 10.13 -0.90
C SER A 245 5.74 10.01 -2.42
N ILE A 246 5.38 8.85 -2.96
CA ILE A 246 5.20 8.63 -4.40
C ILE A 246 3.96 7.76 -4.63
N HIS A 247 3.22 8.02 -5.73
CA HIS A 247 1.99 7.33 -6.06
C HIS A 247 2.02 6.75 -7.47
N ARG A 248 1.41 5.58 -7.65
CA ARG A 248 1.29 4.99 -8.99
C ARG A 248 0.14 4.00 -9.08
N TYR A 249 -0.71 4.21 -10.08
CA TYR A 249 -1.81 3.31 -10.42
C TYR A 249 -1.60 2.70 -11.80
N TYR A 250 -2.13 1.49 -11.99
CA TYR A 250 -1.98 0.73 -13.22
C TYR A 250 -3.34 0.31 -13.76
N GLU A 251 -3.50 0.34 -15.08
CA GLU A 251 -4.73 -0.05 -15.78
C GLU A 251 -4.38 -0.93 -16.98
N ASN A 252 -5.24 -1.92 -17.27
CA ASN A 252 -5.13 -2.72 -18.48
C ASN A 252 -5.82 -2.01 -19.66
N PHE A 253 -5.03 -1.49 -20.58
CA PHE A 253 -5.50 -0.86 -21.81
C PHE A 253 -5.65 -1.86 -22.96
N GLY A 254 -5.92 -3.14 -22.67
CA GLY A 254 -6.16 -4.18 -23.65
C GLY A 254 -4.91 -4.97 -24.08
N ASN A 255 -3.77 -4.76 -23.42
CA ASN A 255 -2.55 -5.55 -23.61
C ASN A 255 -2.14 -6.19 -22.28
N ASP A 256 -2.51 -7.46 -22.09
CA ASP A 256 -2.22 -8.21 -20.87
C ASP A 256 -0.71 -8.38 -20.62
N ASP A 257 0.11 -8.46 -21.66
CA ASP A 257 1.57 -8.65 -21.51
C ASP A 257 2.24 -7.38 -20.97
N ASP A 258 1.82 -6.20 -21.43
CA ASP A 258 2.24 -4.91 -20.87
C ASP A 258 1.73 -4.76 -19.43
N PHE A 259 0.47 -5.15 -19.19
CA PHE A 259 -0.14 -5.03 -17.88
C PHE A 259 0.53 -5.94 -16.84
N LEU A 260 0.81 -7.19 -17.18
CA LEU A 260 1.59 -8.12 -16.34
C LEU A 260 3.03 -7.64 -16.10
N ALA A 261 3.56 -6.78 -16.97
CA ALA A 261 4.90 -6.22 -16.85
C ALA A 261 4.94 -4.85 -16.14
N SER A 262 3.83 -4.40 -15.53
CA SER A 262 3.75 -3.12 -14.79
C SER A 262 4.78 -2.99 -13.65
N PHE A 263 5.29 -4.11 -13.14
CA PHE A 263 6.39 -4.14 -12.17
C PHE A 263 7.64 -3.40 -12.67
N LYS A 264 7.88 -3.34 -13.99
CA LYS A 264 9.01 -2.63 -14.58
C LYS A 264 8.88 -1.11 -14.44
N ASP A 265 7.67 -0.56 -14.68
CA ASP A 265 7.38 0.87 -14.46
C ASP A 265 7.56 1.25 -12.99
N MET A 266 7.08 0.41 -12.06
CA MET A 266 7.26 0.64 -10.63
C MET A 266 8.74 0.61 -10.22
N ASP A 267 9.53 -0.35 -10.73
CA ASP A 267 10.97 -0.44 -10.49
C ASP A 267 11.69 0.83 -10.97
N ASP A 268 11.41 1.28 -12.18
CA ASP A 268 12.01 2.48 -12.75
C ASP A 268 11.62 3.75 -11.97
N PHE A 269 10.37 3.85 -11.52
CA PHE A 269 9.92 4.97 -10.70
C PHE A 269 10.65 5.00 -9.35
N ILE A 270 10.70 3.89 -8.65
CA ILE A 270 11.42 3.78 -7.37
C ILE A 270 12.89 4.15 -7.54
N ARG A 271 13.57 3.62 -8.56
CA ARG A 271 14.99 3.91 -8.82
C ARG A 271 15.25 5.39 -9.11
N THR A 272 14.39 6.02 -9.89
CA THR A 272 14.50 7.47 -10.20
C THR A 272 14.28 8.31 -8.95
N SER A 273 13.27 7.97 -8.13
CA SER A 273 13.01 8.67 -6.87
C SER A 273 14.16 8.50 -5.87
N ILE A 274 14.76 7.31 -5.77
CA ILE A 274 15.96 7.06 -4.98
C ILE A 274 17.13 7.95 -5.46
N ALA A 275 17.38 7.99 -6.76
CA ALA A 275 18.46 8.80 -7.33
C ALA A 275 18.26 10.30 -7.04
N THR A 276 17.01 10.78 -7.11
CA THR A 276 16.66 12.16 -6.77
C THR A 276 16.91 12.46 -5.29
N CYS A 277 16.50 11.55 -4.39
CA CYS A 277 16.78 11.66 -2.96
C CYS A 277 18.29 11.73 -2.67
N ASP A 278 19.07 10.88 -3.32
CA ASP A 278 20.51 10.79 -3.11
C ASP A 278 21.25 11.99 -3.73
N TYR A 279 20.75 12.55 -4.82
CA TYR A 279 21.23 13.82 -5.37
C TYR A 279 21.08 14.96 -4.36
N VAL A 280 19.88 15.13 -3.78
CA VAL A 280 19.63 16.21 -2.79
C VAL A 280 20.44 15.98 -1.52
N LYS A 281 20.58 14.71 -1.07
CA LYS A 281 21.47 14.34 0.05
C LYS A 281 22.90 14.83 -0.18
N ALA A 282 23.43 14.63 -1.39
CA ALA A 282 24.77 15.05 -1.74
C ALA A 282 24.91 16.58 -1.78
N VAL A 283 23.95 17.29 -2.39
CA VAL A 283 23.91 18.76 -2.44
C VAL A 283 23.90 19.36 -1.03
N LYS A 284 23.07 18.81 -0.14
CA LYS A 284 22.96 19.24 1.26
C LYS A 284 24.10 18.72 2.15
N ARG A 285 24.97 17.86 1.65
CA ARG A 285 26.02 17.19 2.45
C ARG A 285 25.46 16.51 3.70
N SER A 286 24.23 15.99 3.60
CA SER A 286 23.53 15.34 4.71
C SER A 286 24.02 13.91 4.93
N LYS A 287 24.09 13.48 6.20
CA LYS A 287 24.31 12.07 6.55
C LYS A 287 23.01 11.27 6.60
N LYS A 288 21.87 11.95 6.64
CA LYS A 288 20.54 11.34 6.67
C LYS A 288 20.24 10.66 5.34
N THR A 289 19.56 9.53 5.40
CA THR A 289 18.98 8.87 4.22
C THR A 289 17.51 9.22 4.13
N MET A 290 17.08 9.74 2.97
CA MET A 290 15.66 9.92 2.67
C MET A 290 15.11 8.59 2.20
N TYR A 291 14.04 8.11 2.86
CA TYR A 291 13.32 6.91 2.47
C TYR A 291 12.10 7.24 1.60
N LEU A 292 11.54 6.23 0.97
CA LEU A 292 10.33 6.35 0.17
C LEU A 292 9.13 5.82 0.95
N SER A 293 8.01 6.55 0.85
CA SER A 293 6.67 6.11 1.18
C SER A 293 5.91 5.95 -0.14
N PHE A 294 5.70 4.72 -0.56
CA PHE A 294 4.86 4.43 -1.72
C PHE A 294 3.40 4.32 -1.23
N ASP A 295 2.86 5.44 -0.74
CA ASP A 295 1.64 5.44 0.07
C ASP A 295 0.33 5.50 -0.71
N GLU A 296 0.40 5.40 -2.05
CA GLU A 296 -0.72 4.99 -2.89
C GLU A 296 -0.22 4.16 -4.08
N TRP A 297 -0.66 2.91 -4.16
CA TRP A 297 -0.38 2.06 -5.31
C TRP A 297 -1.46 0.99 -5.44
N ASN A 298 -1.90 0.70 -6.67
CA ASN A 298 -2.81 -0.41 -6.98
C ASN A 298 -3.05 -0.50 -8.49
N VAL A 299 -3.86 -1.46 -8.90
CA VAL A 299 -4.64 -1.41 -10.13
C VAL A 299 -5.84 -0.48 -9.92
N TRP A 300 -6.10 0.39 -10.87
CA TRP A 300 -7.25 1.29 -10.85
C TRP A 300 -7.73 1.57 -12.26
N TYR A 301 -8.99 1.20 -12.57
CA TYR A 301 -9.62 1.37 -13.88
C TYR A 301 -10.22 2.78 -14.02
N GLN A 302 -9.36 3.79 -14.09
CA GLN A 302 -9.74 5.20 -14.19
C GLN A 302 -10.64 5.50 -15.39
N SER A 303 -10.47 4.78 -16.50
CA SER A 303 -11.27 4.93 -17.71
C SER A 303 -12.76 4.54 -17.55
N ARG A 304 -13.12 3.90 -16.44
CA ARG A 304 -14.49 3.38 -16.16
C ARG A 304 -15.25 4.21 -15.13
N GLN A 305 -14.75 5.40 -14.77
CA GLN A 305 -15.40 6.21 -13.74
C GLN A 305 -16.66 6.90 -14.27
N GLU A 306 -17.73 6.82 -13.50
CA GLU A 306 -19.03 7.44 -13.81
C GLU A 306 -19.28 8.67 -12.93
N PRO A 307 -19.85 9.75 -13.47
CA PRO A 307 -20.29 10.88 -12.65
C PRO A 307 -21.37 10.45 -11.64
N HIS A 308 -21.31 11.00 -10.44
CA HIS A 308 -22.31 10.76 -9.40
C HIS A 308 -22.78 12.10 -8.79
N PRO A 309 -24.06 12.18 -8.38
CA PRO A 309 -24.57 13.35 -7.70
C PRO A 309 -24.11 13.41 -6.24
N TRP A 310 -24.26 14.56 -5.61
CA TRP A 310 -24.03 14.76 -4.18
C TRP A 310 -24.85 13.78 -3.35
N GLN A 311 -24.21 12.77 -2.77
CA GLN A 311 -24.83 11.74 -1.94
C GLN A 311 -23.90 11.38 -0.78
N LYS A 312 -24.46 10.84 0.31
CA LYS A 312 -23.67 10.18 1.35
C LYS A 312 -23.25 8.81 0.84
N ALA A 313 -21.95 8.53 0.89
CA ALA A 313 -21.37 7.23 0.56
C ALA A 313 -21.89 6.62 -0.76
N PRO A 314 -21.77 7.31 -1.90
CA PRO A 314 -22.16 6.74 -3.19
C PRO A 314 -21.19 5.59 -3.58
N ARG A 315 -21.64 4.72 -4.49
CA ARG A 315 -20.77 3.72 -5.10
C ARG A 315 -19.90 4.38 -6.14
N ILE A 316 -18.66 4.66 -5.80
CA ILE A 316 -17.65 5.22 -6.70
C ILE A 316 -16.33 4.48 -6.52
N LEU A 317 -15.57 4.33 -7.60
CA LEU A 317 -14.28 3.63 -7.65
C LEU A 317 -14.35 2.18 -7.11
N GLU A 318 -15.51 1.53 -7.24
CA GLU A 318 -15.71 0.14 -6.80
C GLU A 318 -15.27 -0.85 -7.87
N ASP A 319 -13.97 -0.90 -8.17
CA ASP A 319 -13.42 -1.84 -9.13
C ASP A 319 -13.53 -3.28 -8.61
N HIS A 320 -13.94 -4.19 -9.52
CA HIS A 320 -14.02 -5.62 -9.24
C HIS A 320 -12.83 -6.34 -9.88
N TYR A 321 -11.91 -6.79 -9.04
CA TYR A 321 -10.63 -7.33 -9.45
C TYR A 321 -10.69 -8.79 -9.86
N SER A 322 -10.03 -9.07 -10.99
CA SER A 322 -9.88 -10.39 -11.61
C SER A 322 -8.60 -11.10 -11.15
N LEU A 323 -8.44 -12.34 -11.59
CA LEU A 323 -7.18 -13.07 -11.43
C LEU A 323 -6.00 -12.33 -12.07
N LEU A 324 -6.20 -11.71 -13.25
CA LEU A 324 -5.15 -10.95 -13.92
C LEU A 324 -4.67 -9.78 -13.05
N ASP A 325 -5.61 -9.04 -12.44
CA ASP A 325 -5.29 -7.93 -11.53
C ASP A 325 -4.50 -8.42 -10.31
N ALA A 326 -4.87 -9.59 -9.77
CA ALA A 326 -4.15 -10.19 -8.66
C ALA A 326 -2.69 -10.53 -9.02
N LEU A 327 -2.44 -11.05 -10.22
CA LEU A 327 -1.08 -11.32 -10.68
C LEU A 327 -0.26 -10.04 -10.85
N VAL A 328 -0.87 -8.97 -11.35
CA VAL A 328 -0.21 -7.65 -11.43
C VAL A 328 0.14 -7.13 -10.04
N VAL A 329 -0.82 -7.15 -9.08
CA VAL A 329 -0.55 -6.76 -7.68
C VAL A 329 0.56 -7.60 -7.07
N GLY A 330 0.62 -8.90 -7.37
CA GLY A 330 1.74 -9.77 -6.96
C GLY A 330 3.09 -9.30 -7.51
N GLY A 331 3.15 -8.90 -8.78
CA GLY A 331 4.35 -8.36 -9.42
C GLY A 331 4.82 -7.04 -8.80
N LEU A 332 3.87 -6.14 -8.51
CA LEU A 332 4.13 -4.88 -7.81
C LEU A 332 4.65 -5.13 -6.39
N ALA A 333 4.06 -6.09 -5.67
CA ALA A 333 4.50 -6.47 -4.33
C ALA A 333 5.92 -7.05 -4.32
N ILE A 334 6.29 -7.89 -5.29
CA ILE A 334 7.68 -8.36 -5.49
C ILE A 334 8.62 -7.16 -5.67
N THR A 335 8.24 -6.17 -6.47
CA THR A 335 9.05 -4.98 -6.71
C THR A 335 9.27 -4.19 -5.42
N LEU A 336 8.22 -3.96 -4.63
CA LEU A 336 8.33 -3.27 -3.36
C LEU A 336 9.26 -4.00 -2.38
N VAL A 337 9.15 -5.32 -2.27
CA VAL A 337 10.05 -6.14 -1.44
C VAL A 337 11.50 -6.03 -1.91
N ASN A 338 11.73 -6.05 -3.23
CA ASN A 338 13.06 -5.93 -3.80
C ASN A 338 13.69 -4.52 -3.66
N HIS A 339 12.93 -3.56 -3.13
CA HIS A 339 13.40 -2.21 -2.77
C HIS A 339 13.25 -1.89 -1.28
N ALA A 340 13.13 -2.92 -0.42
CA ALA A 340 12.91 -2.75 1.01
C ALA A 340 14.04 -2.01 1.76
N ASP A 341 15.21 -1.87 1.16
CA ASP A 341 16.30 -1.03 1.66
C ASP A 341 15.91 0.47 1.65
N ARG A 342 15.11 0.93 0.69
CA ARG A 342 14.75 2.33 0.49
C ARG A 342 13.24 2.59 0.63
N VAL A 343 12.37 1.68 0.22
CA VAL A 343 10.91 1.76 0.42
C VAL A 343 10.58 1.19 1.80
N LYS A 344 10.14 2.06 2.72
CA LYS A 344 9.83 1.65 4.10
C LYS A 344 8.34 1.62 4.39
N ILE A 345 7.56 2.36 3.62
CA ILE A 345 6.09 2.38 3.72
C ILE A 345 5.53 2.11 2.32
N ALA A 346 4.53 1.23 2.22
CA ALA A 346 3.77 1.09 0.98
C ALA A 346 2.30 0.78 1.30
N CYS A 347 1.40 1.72 0.92
CA CYS A 347 -0.02 1.58 1.23
C CYS A 347 -0.79 1.14 -0.03
N LEU A 348 -1.32 -0.09 0.01
CA LEU A 348 -2.29 -0.52 -0.99
C LEU A 348 -3.53 0.40 -0.91
N ALA A 349 -3.84 1.07 -1.98
CA ALA A 349 -4.97 1.99 -2.07
C ALA A 349 -6.17 1.30 -2.77
N GLN A 350 -7.32 1.11 -2.08
CA GLN A 350 -7.50 1.36 -0.67
C GLN A 350 -7.75 0.03 0.06
N LEU A 351 -8.35 0.06 1.25
CA LEU A 351 -8.52 -1.15 2.07
C LEU A 351 -9.90 -1.80 1.89
N VAL A 352 -10.97 -0.98 1.79
CA VAL A 352 -12.36 -1.45 1.74
C VAL A 352 -13.15 -0.72 0.65
N ASN A 353 -13.85 -1.47 -0.19
CA ASN A 353 -14.74 -1.07 -1.28
C ASN A 353 -14.08 -0.28 -2.42
N VAL A 354 -13.43 0.83 -2.12
CA VAL A 354 -12.85 1.74 -3.11
C VAL A 354 -11.51 1.18 -3.58
N ILE A 355 -11.44 0.72 -4.83
CA ILE A 355 -10.24 0.06 -5.42
C ILE A 355 -9.51 -0.88 -4.43
N ALA A 356 -10.27 -1.75 -3.75
CA ALA A 356 -9.84 -2.38 -2.51
C ALA A 356 -9.80 -3.91 -2.54
N PRO A 357 -8.97 -4.56 -1.70
CA PRO A 357 -8.94 -6.01 -1.56
C PRO A 357 -10.17 -6.59 -0.81
N ILE A 358 -10.85 -5.79 0.01
CA ILE A 358 -12.04 -6.18 0.78
C ILE A 358 -13.26 -5.46 0.20
N PHE A 359 -14.31 -6.21 -0.12
CA PHE A 359 -15.54 -5.65 -0.63
C PHE A 359 -16.72 -6.00 0.27
N THR A 360 -17.61 -5.02 0.51
CA THR A 360 -18.81 -5.17 1.33
C THR A 360 -20.08 -4.88 0.53
N GLU A 361 -21.18 -5.54 0.89
CA GLU A 361 -22.52 -5.14 0.47
C GLU A 361 -23.30 -4.61 1.67
N PRO A 362 -23.96 -3.43 1.55
CA PRO A 362 -24.74 -2.85 2.64
C PRO A 362 -25.80 -3.82 3.17
N GLY A 363 -25.85 -4.02 4.48
CA GLY A 363 -26.76 -4.97 5.13
C GLY A 363 -26.49 -6.44 4.82
N LYS A 364 -25.40 -6.76 4.10
CA LYS A 364 -24.99 -8.14 3.73
C LYS A 364 -23.54 -8.38 4.16
N GLY A 365 -22.96 -9.50 3.73
CA GLY A 365 -21.59 -9.87 4.08
C GLY A 365 -20.51 -9.05 3.39
N ALA A 366 -19.27 -9.41 3.72
CA ALA A 366 -18.06 -8.97 3.04
C ALA A 366 -17.36 -10.15 2.35
N TYR A 367 -16.54 -9.86 1.33
CA TYR A 367 -15.74 -10.88 0.65
C TYR A 367 -14.37 -10.34 0.23
N LYS A 368 -13.43 -11.28 0.02
CA LYS A 368 -12.06 -11.02 -0.42
C LYS A 368 -12.02 -10.92 -1.94
N GLN A 369 -11.57 -9.80 -2.49
CA GLN A 369 -11.31 -9.68 -3.92
C GLN A 369 -10.01 -10.43 -4.30
N ALA A 370 -9.79 -10.70 -5.59
CA ALA A 370 -8.65 -11.49 -6.05
C ALA A 370 -7.29 -10.90 -5.62
N ILE A 371 -7.14 -9.57 -5.61
CA ILE A 371 -5.93 -8.85 -5.20
C ILE A 371 -5.58 -9.02 -3.71
N TYR A 372 -6.53 -9.47 -2.90
CA TYR A 372 -6.34 -9.74 -1.47
C TYR A 372 -5.21 -10.74 -1.24
N TYR A 373 -5.16 -11.79 -2.04
CA TYR A 373 -4.29 -12.94 -1.79
C TYR A 373 -2.80 -12.65 -1.97
N PRO A 374 -2.32 -12.07 -3.08
CA PRO A 374 -0.89 -11.72 -3.21
C PRO A 374 -0.43 -10.74 -2.13
N PHE A 375 -1.26 -9.75 -1.79
CA PHE A 375 -0.93 -8.81 -0.72
C PHE A 375 -0.86 -9.50 0.65
N ARG A 376 -1.83 -10.37 0.97
CA ARG A 376 -1.82 -11.18 2.20
C ARG A 376 -0.58 -12.05 2.31
N ASP A 377 -0.20 -12.71 1.22
CA ASP A 377 0.96 -13.60 1.20
C ASP A 377 2.25 -12.84 1.53
N VAL A 378 2.48 -11.67 0.91
CA VAL A 378 3.68 -10.88 1.21
C VAL A 378 3.63 -10.29 2.62
N SER A 379 2.47 -9.88 3.12
CA SER A 379 2.34 -9.31 4.46
C SER A 379 2.59 -10.34 5.56
N LEU A 380 2.21 -11.59 5.34
CA LEU A 380 2.38 -12.69 6.29
C LEU A 380 3.78 -13.31 6.24
N TYR A 381 4.31 -13.50 5.03
CA TYR A 381 5.51 -14.32 4.82
C TYR A 381 6.74 -13.52 4.36
N GLY A 382 6.56 -12.25 4.05
CA GLY A 382 7.61 -11.35 3.56
C GLY A 382 8.25 -10.48 4.65
N ARG A 383 8.30 -10.93 5.91
CA ARG A 383 8.90 -10.18 7.03
C ARG A 383 10.23 -10.79 7.42
N GLY A 384 11.29 -9.97 7.37
CA GLY A 384 12.66 -10.40 7.65
C GLY A 384 13.66 -9.63 6.80
N THR A 385 14.80 -10.24 6.50
CA THR A 385 15.85 -9.70 5.65
C THR A 385 15.63 -10.10 4.20
N VAL A 386 15.55 -9.15 3.30
CA VAL A 386 15.51 -9.42 1.86
C VAL A 386 16.90 -9.86 1.41
N LEU A 387 16.95 -10.97 0.71
CA LEU A 387 18.17 -11.46 0.06
C LEU A 387 18.09 -11.13 -1.43
N THR A 388 19.20 -10.74 -2.03
CA THR A 388 19.28 -10.45 -3.47
C THR A 388 19.68 -11.72 -4.23
N PRO A 389 18.74 -12.42 -4.90
CA PRO A 389 19.07 -13.64 -5.61
C PRO A 389 19.78 -13.37 -6.95
N VAL A 390 20.60 -14.30 -7.39
CA VAL A 390 21.06 -14.34 -8.79
C VAL A 390 19.99 -15.06 -9.60
N VAL A 391 19.33 -14.34 -10.51
CA VAL A 391 18.22 -14.86 -11.33
C VAL A 391 18.65 -14.98 -12.79
N ARG A 392 18.36 -16.13 -13.38
CA ARG A 392 18.43 -16.36 -14.84
C ARG A 392 17.05 -16.77 -15.31
N SER A 393 16.29 -15.80 -15.80
CA SER A 393 14.97 -15.96 -16.38
C SER A 393 15.03 -15.67 -17.88
N PRO A 394 14.31 -16.41 -18.72
CA PRO A 394 14.07 -15.98 -20.09
C PRO A 394 13.46 -14.58 -20.11
N LEU A 395 13.75 -13.84 -21.18
CA LEU A 395 13.14 -12.54 -21.43
C LEU A 395 11.91 -12.73 -22.32
N LYS A 396 10.88 -11.94 -22.06
CA LYS A 396 9.75 -11.75 -22.99
C LYS A 396 9.75 -10.30 -23.47
N VAL A 397 9.27 -10.10 -24.68
CA VAL A 397 9.12 -8.76 -25.26
C VAL A 397 7.72 -8.24 -24.97
N THR A 398 7.63 -7.02 -24.50
CA THR A 398 6.38 -6.28 -24.30
C THR A 398 6.40 -5.03 -25.17
N ASP A 399 5.23 -4.53 -25.56
CA ASP A 399 5.16 -3.35 -26.44
C ASP A 399 5.61 -2.08 -25.71
N LYS A 400 5.22 -1.96 -24.44
CA LYS A 400 5.46 -0.76 -23.63
C LYS A 400 6.83 -0.73 -22.95
N TYR A 401 7.33 -1.87 -22.48
CA TYR A 401 8.51 -1.93 -21.63
C TYR A 401 9.71 -2.64 -22.28
N GLY A 402 9.56 -3.08 -23.55
CA GLY A 402 10.59 -3.85 -24.24
C GLY A 402 10.83 -5.23 -23.61
N GLU A 403 12.09 -5.63 -23.50
CA GLU A 403 12.46 -6.91 -22.90
C GLU A 403 12.36 -6.86 -21.38
N VAL A 404 11.58 -7.78 -20.80
CA VAL A 404 11.42 -7.96 -19.36
C VAL A 404 11.58 -9.44 -18.96
N PRO A 405 11.99 -9.76 -17.73
CA PRO A 405 12.02 -11.15 -17.26
C PRO A 405 10.62 -11.79 -17.32
N ALA A 406 10.54 -13.00 -17.86
CA ALA A 406 9.28 -13.75 -17.88
C ALA A 406 8.89 -14.24 -16.47
N VAL A 407 9.88 -14.47 -15.59
CA VAL A 407 9.64 -14.84 -14.19
C VAL A 407 10.42 -13.88 -13.29
N ILE A 408 9.73 -13.31 -12.32
CA ILE A 408 10.32 -12.42 -11.31
C ILE A 408 10.18 -13.01 -9.91
N PHE A 409 11.11 -12.64 -9.02
CA PHE A 409 11.22 -13.20 -7.68
C PHE A 409 11.47 -12.13 -6.63
N ALA A 410 11.03 -12.41 -5.39
CA ALA A 410 11.54 -11.80 -4.18
C ALA A 410 11.85 -12.90 -3.16
N THR A 411 12.91 -12.71 -2.37
CA THR A 411 13.33 -13.69 -1.36
C THR A 411 13.51 -13.01 -0.01
N VAL A 412 12.86 -13.53 1.02
CA VAL A 412 12.89 -12.97 2.37
C VAL A 412 13.27 -14.04 3.38
N TYR A 413 14.31 -13.80 4.12
CA TYR A 413 14.80 -14.66 5.18
C TYR A 413 14.39 -14.12 6.56
N ASN A 414 13.59 -14.90 7.28
CA ASN A 414 13.24 -14.64 8.66
C ASN A 414 14.16 -15.49 9.57
N GLU A 415 15.20 -14.86 10.10
CA GLU A 415 16.20 -15.53 10.91
C GLU A 415 15.62 -16.08 12.22
N GLU A 416 14.73 -15.34 12.87
CA GLU A 416 14.11 -15.77 14.13
C GLU A 416 13.32 -17.08 13.99
N LYS A 417 12.68 -17.26 12.81
CA LYS A 417 11.89 -18.46 12.51
C LYS A 417 12.71 -19.56 11.82
N GLY A 418 13.93 -19.25 11.33
CA GLY A 418 14.69 -20.13 10.45
C GLY A 418 13.91 -20.45 9.19
N GLU A 419 13.32 -19.44 8.55
CA GLU A 419 12.46 -19.61 7.39
C GLU A 419 12.89 -18.69 6.24
N LEU A 420 12.98 -19.27 5.06
CA LEU A 420 13.13 -18.53 3.80
C LEU A 420 11.84 -18.62 3.01
N THR A 421 11.32 -17.48 2.55
CA THR A 421 10.20 -17.40 1.62
C THR A 421 10.68 -16.91 0.27
N VAL A 422 10.28 -17.62 -0.78
CA VAL A 422 10.46 -17.23 -2.18
C VAL A 422 9.09 -16.92 -2.76
N PHE A 423 8.87 -15.67 -3.13
CA PHE A 423 7.73 -15.24 -3.94
C PHE A 423 8.14 -15.28 -5.41
N ALA A 424 7.30 -15.83 -6.26
CA ALA A 424 7.56 -15.90 -7.69
C ALA A 424 6.31 -15.62 -8.51
N LEU A 425 6.46 -14.79 -9.55
CA LEU A 425 5.42 -14.54 -10.55
C LEU A 425 5.92 -15.01 -11.92
N ASN A 426 5.23 -15.99 -12.51
CA ASN A 426 5.39 -16.34 -13.91
C ASN A 426 4.41 -15.50 -14.74
N THR A 427 4.90 -14.60 -15.57
CA THR A 427 4.10 -13.70 -16.41
C THR A 427 3.86 -14.24 -17.82
N SER A 428 4.46 -15.39 -18.18
CA SER A 428 4.19 -16.03 -19.48
C SER A 428 2.76 -16.57 -19.52
N LYS A 429 2.02 -16.26 -20.58
CA LYS A 429 0.64 -16.76 -20.76
C LYS A 429 0.58 -18.21 -21.23
N THR A 430 1.68 -18.76 -21.72
CA THR A 430 1.69 -20.05 -22.41
C THR A 430 2.74 -21.05 -21.90
N GLU A 431 3.81 -20.57 -21.25
CA GLU A 431 4.95 -21.41 -20.90
C GLU A 431 5.02 -21.73 -19.41
N VAL A 432 5.13 -23.00 -19.10
CA VAL A 432 5.51 -23.47 -17.76
C VAL A 432 6.98 -23.15 -17.52
N SER A 433 7.32 -22.50 -16.41
CA SER A 433 8.71 -22.32 -16.01
C SER A 433 9.20 -23.51 -15.20
N GLU A 434 10.12 -24.29 -15.78
CA GLU A 434 10.92 -25.27 -15.03
C GLU A 434 11.97 -24.50 -14.23
N THR A 435 11.66 -24.20 -12.98
CA THR A 435 12.47 -23.34 -12.12
C THR A 435 13.36 -24.17 -11.19
N GLU A 436 14.68 -23.96 -11.28
CA GLU A 436 15.65 -24.48 -10.32
C GLU A 436 15.95 -23.43 -9.24
N ILE A 437 15.66 -23.78 -7.99
CA ILE A 437 15.94 -22.95 -6.81
C ILE A 437 17.14 -23.56 -6.08
N ASN A 438 18.25 -22.85 -6.04
CA ASN A 438 19.47 -23.27 -5.35
C ASN A 438 19.62 -22.47 -4.04
N LEU A 439 19.63 -23.18 -2.92
CA LEU A 439 19.80 -22.67 -1.57
C LEU A 439 21.13 -23.19 -0.94
N GLY A 440 22.15 -23.36 -1.76
CA GLY A 440 23.41 -24.02 -1.35
C GLY A 440 24.21 -23.32 -0.26
N SER A 441 23.96 -22.01 0.00
CA SER A 441 24.58 -21.28 1.10
C SER A 441 23.96 -21.58 2.47
N PHE A 442 22.81 -22.24 2.51
CA PHE A 442 22.21 -22.72 3.74
C PHE A 442 22.67 -24.14 4.03
N GLU A 443 23.02 -24.46 5.31
CA GLU A 443 23.53 -25.79 5.66
C GLU A 443 22.54 -26.91 5.36
N LYS A 444 21.27 -26.66 5.65
CA LYS A 444 20.15 -27.55 5.37
C LYS A 444 18.95 -26.73 4.95
N SER A 445 18.17 -27.26 4.04
CA SER A 445 16.88 -26.68 3.68
C SER A 445 15.83 -27.75 3.45
N GLN A 446 14.57 -27.42 3.76
CA GLN A 446 13.42 -28.26 3.51
C GLN A 446 12.22 -27.41 3.11
N MET A 447 11.66 -27.64 1.92
CA MET A 447 10.39 -27.02 1.55
C MET A 447 9.29 -27.62 2.41
N PHE A 448 8.53 -26.78 3.11
CA PHE A 448 7.44 -27.22 3.98
C PHE A 448 6.07 -26.67 3.58
N TYR A 449 6.06 -25.63 2.71
CA TYR A 449 4.82 -25.04 2.20
C TYR A 449 5.01 -24.57 0.77
N ARG A 450 4.00 -24.77 -0.04
CA ARG A 450 3.90 -24.23 -1.39
C ARG A 450 2.44 -23.91 -1.71
N SER A 451 2.17 -22.74 -2.25
CA SER A 451 0.87 -22.36 -2.80
C SER A 451 1.02 -21.72 -4.16
N GLU A 452 -0.04 -21.82 -4.96
CA GLU A 452 -0.14 -21.16 -6.25
C GLU A 452 -1.51 -20.52 -6.43
N LEU A 453 -1.54 -19.34 -7.04
CA LEU A 453 -2.74 -18.67 -7.53
C LEU A 453 -2.64 -18.59 -9.05
N THR A 454 -3.50 -19.31 -9.75
CA THR A 454 -3.52 -19.41 -11.21
C THR A 454 -4.89 -19.90 -11.67
N GLY A 455 -5.22 -19.75 -12.93
CA GLY A 455 -6.47 -20.20 -13.52
C GLY A 455 -6.45 -20.06 -15.04
N SER A 456 -7.34 -20.78 -15.71
CA SER A 456 -7.51 -20.70 -17.18
C SER A 456 -8.28 -19.46 -17.63
N ASP A 457 -9.11 -18.89 -16.74
CA ASP A 457 -9.84 -17.64 -16.97
C ASP A 457 -9.22 -16.50 -16.17
N LEU A 458 -8.45 -15.66 -16.84
CA LEU A 458 -7.81 -14.48 -16.25
C LEU A 458 -8.81 -13.40 -15.82
N ASN A 459 -10.06 -13.44 -16.31
CA ASN A 459 -11.12 -12.51 -15.94
C ASN A 459 -11.98 -13.01 -14.78
N ALA A 460 -11.71 -14.21 -14.26
CA ALA A 460 -12.40 -14.75 -13.09
C ALA A 460 -12.29 -13.79 -11.90
N LYS A 461 -13.38 -13.56 -11.19
CA LYS A 461 -13.51 -12.63 -10.06
C LYS A 461 -14.22 -13.29 -8.90
N ASN A 462 -13.90 -12.85 -7.70
CA ASN A 462 -14.69 -13.16 -6.51
C ASN A 462 -15.94 -12.26 -6.43
N SER A 463 -16.96 -12.76 -5.77
CA SER A 463 -18.18 -12.04 -5.45
C SER A 463 -18.77 -12.56 -4.13
N LEU A 464 -19.81 -11.93 -3.63
CA LEU A 464 -20.50 -12.41 -2.43
C LEU A 464 -21.07 -13.83 -2.61
N ASP A 465 -21.57 -14.14 -3.83
CA ASP A 465 -22.15 -15.44 -4.15
C ASP A 465 -21.08 -16.51 -4.50
N ALA A 466 -19.88 -16.08 -4.91
CA ALA A 466 -18.74 -16.93 -5.26
C ALA A 466 -17.43 -16.39 -4.67
N PRO A 467 -17.28 -16.40 -3.33
CA PRO A 467 -16.17 -15.72 -2.66
C PRO A 467 -14.81 -16.37 -2.88
N ASP A 468 -14.78 -17.60 -3.34
CA ASP A 468 -13.58 -18.43 -3.56
C ASP A 468 -13.36 -18.80 -5.04
N ALA A 469 -13.98 -18.10 -6.00
CA ALA A 469 -13.79 -18.33 -7.43
C ALA A 469 -12.31 -18.13 -7.84
N VAL A 470 -11.63 -17.17 -7.22
CA VAL A 470 -10.20 -16.91 -7.33
C VAL A 470 -9.58 -17.02 -5.95
N LYS A 471 -8.81 -18.10 -5.71
CA LYS A 471 -8.21 -18.37 -4.40
C LYS A 471 -6.92 -19.18 -4.58
N PRO A 472 -5.85 -18.89 -3.82
CA PRO A 472 -4.64 -19.72 -3.82
C PRO A 472 -4.95 -21.16 -3.42
N GLN A 473 -4.26 -22.09 -4.06
CA GLN A 473 -4.32 -23.51 -3.73
C GLN A 473 -3.00 -23.97 -3.16
N GLU A 474 -3.03 -24.70 -2.06
CA GLU A 474 -1.86 -25.41 -1.60
C GLU A 474 -1.55 -26.55 -2.57
N VAL A 475 -0.30 -26.68 -2.95
CA VAL A 475 0.17 -27.72 -3.86
C VAL A 475 1.28 -28.54 -3.21
N PRO A 476 1.50 -29.79 -3.65
CA PRO A 476 2.51 -30.65 -3.04
C PRO A 476 3.89 -30.00 -3.01
N VAL A 477 4.55 -30.11 -1.85
CA VAL A 477 5.94 -29.67 -1.70
C VAL A 477 6.89 -30.58 -2.49
N THR A 478 7.98 -30.00 -2.98
CA THR A 478 8.99 -30.72 -3.75
C THR A 478 10.15 -31.09 -2.83
N ALA A 479 10.57 -32.33 -2.87
CA ALA A 479 11.80 -32.75 -2.20
C ALA A 479 13.02 -32.16 -2.91
N GLY A 480 13.93 -31.59 -2.14
CA GLY A 480 15.21 -31.07 -2.64
C GLY A 480 16.31 -32.14 -2.59
N SER A 481 17.33 -31.96 -3.41
CA SER A 481 18.57 -32.70 -3.33
C SER A 481 19.74 -31.71 -3.26
N ASN A 482 20.58 -31.80 -2.22
CA ASN A 482 21.69 -30.87 -1.97
C ASN A 482 21.25 -29.39 -1.95
N ASN A 483 20.13 -29.09 -1.28
CA ASN A 483 19.51 -27.77 -1.21
C ASN A 483 19.11 -27.20 -2.59
N ILE A 484 18.93 -28.06 -3.60
CA ILE A 484 18.43 -27.68 -4.91
C ILE A 484 17.01 -28.26 -5.10
N TYR A 485 16.09 -27.38 -5.48
CA TYR A 485 14.68 -27.71 -5.69
C TYR A 485 14.31 -27.44 -7.14
N LYS A 486 13.56 -28.35 -7.77
CA LYS A 486 13.03 -28.16 -9.12
C LYS A 486 11.52 -28.08 -9.03
N VAL A 487 10.97 -26.92 -9.39
CA VAL A 487 9.54 -26.64 -9.33
C VAL A 487 9.04 -26.19 -10.70
N ALA A 488 7.85 -26.62 -11.06
CA ALA A 488 7.15 -26.10 -12.23
C ALA A 488 6.25 -24.93 -11.78
N LEU A 489 6.46 -23.75 -12.33
CA LEU A 489 5.58 -22.59 -12.15
C LEU A 489 4.68 -22.50 -13.38
N LYS A 490 3.37 -22.68 -13.18
CA LYS A 490 2.38 -22.64 -14.27
C LYS A 490 2.40 -21.30 -15.02
N PRO A 491 1.93 -21.23 -16.26
CA PRO A 491 1.68 -19.97 -16.92
C PRO A 491 0.79 -19.06 -16.05
N VAL A 492 1.02 -17.74 -16.11
CA VAL A 492 0.24 -16.72 -15.39
C VAL A 492 -0.09 -17.15 -13.95
N SER A 493 0.97 -17.32 -13.14
CA SER A 493 0.82 -17.83 -11.78
C SER A 493 1.62 -17.02 -10.75
N TRP A 494 0.97 -16.69 -9.65
CA TRP A 494 1.59 -16.25 -8.41
C TRP A 494 1.91 -17.45 -7.54
N ASN A 495 3.12 -17.52 -7.00
CA ASN A 495 3.60 -18.66 -6.23
C ASN A 495 4.28 -18.21 -4.93
N VAL A 496 4.02 -18.93 -3.85
CA VAL A 496 4.70 -18.80 -2.57
C VAL A 496 5.34 -20.13 -2.21
N LEU A 497 6.66 -20.12 -2.01
CA LEU A 497 7.44 -21.29 -1.63
C LEU A 497 8.19 -20.97 -0.33
N ARG A 498 7.98 -21.78 0.72
CA ARG A 498 8.60 -21.57 2.04
C ARG A 498 9.47 -22.76 2.43
N PHE A 499 10.62 -22.43 2.96
CA PHE A 499 11.65 -23.38 3.35
C PHE A 499 12.03 -23.17 4.81
N LYS A 500 12.22 -24.28 5.55
CA LYS A 500 13.06 -24.27 6.75
C LYS A 500 14.52 -24.32 6.32
N VAL A 501 15.35 -23.44 6.90
CA VAL A 501 16.77 -23.28 6.53
C VAL A 501 17.64 -23.10 7.76
#